data_4486c5a4c02796b7e0c0cf773cac3b03
#
_entry.id   4486c5a4c02796b7e0c0cf773cac3b03
#
_cell.length_a   1.000
_cell.length_b   1.000
_cell.length_c   1.000
_cell.angle_alpha   90.00
_cell.angle_beta   90.00
_cell.angle_gamma   90.00
#
_symmetry.space_group_name_H-M   'P 1'
#
loop_
_entity.id
_entity.type
_entity.pdbx_description
1 polymer ?
#
loop_
_entity_poly.entity_id
_entity_poly.type
_entity_poly.pdbx_seq_one_letter_code
_entity_poly.pdbx_strand_id
1 'polypeptide(L)'
;KLNYSFHEGDDYHSAENITKMKKGIPLSDSDRFEWLTNLNQKISIWNKQGNAILACSALKKNYRKILAQGNQVTYIFLMGEKTLINKRFPKRKGHFFPIELLQSQFDILEVPTCGIHVSIKNSVENITDQILEALINYS
;
A
#
# COMPACT_ATOMS: atom_id res chain seq x y z
N LYS A 1 -14.26 -6.10 8.36
CA LYS A 1 -14.84 -5.97 9.70
C LYS A 1 -15.26 -4.54 10.07
N LEU A 2 -14.71 -3.53 9.36
CA LEU A 2 -15.07 -2.13 9.63
C LEU A 2 -16.20 -1.62 8.74
N ASN A 3 -16.60 -2.39 7.75
CA ASN A 3 -17.59 -1.99 6.74
C ASN A 3 -17.19 -0.71 5.98
N TYR A 4 -15.90 -0.42 5.90
CA TYR A 4 -15.38 0.66 5.09
C TYR A 4 -15.23 0.20 3.65
N SER A 5 -15.32 1.12 2.68
CA SER A 5 -15.01 0.81 1.29
C SER A 5 -13.53 0.44 1.17
N PHE A 6 -13.22 -0.55 0.34
CA PHE A 6 -11.85 -1.00 0.11
C PHE A 6 -11.44 -0.68 -1.32
N HIS A 7 -10.23 -0.15 -1.47
CA HIS A 7 -9.67 0.24 -2.75
C HIS A 7 -8.26 -0.31 -2.90
N GLU A 8 -7.96 -0.84 -4.08
CA GLU A 8 -6.63 -1.35 -4.40
C GLU A 8 -5.86 -0.27 -5.17
N GLY A 9 -4.76 0.21 -4.60
CA GLY A 9 -3.96 1.26 -5.20
C GLY A 9 -3.43 0.92 -6.59
N ASP A 10 -3.11 -0.35 -6.81
CA ASP A 10 -2.59 -0.80 -8.10
C ASP A 10 -3.60 -0.64 -9.24
N ASP A 11 -4.88 -0.61 -8.94
CA ASP A 11 -5.93 -0.44 -9.95
C ASP A 11 -5.92 0.97 -10.57
N TYR A 12 -5.22 1.91 -9.96
CA TYR A 12 -5.20 3.31 -10.39
C TYR A 12 -3.95 3.67 -11.19
N HIS A 13 -3.09 2.71 -11.50
CA HIS A 13 -1.95 2.94 -12.38
C HIS A 13 -2.39 3.16 -13.82
N SER A 14 -1.60 3.95 -14.56
CA SER A 14 -1.79 4.13 -16.00
C SER A 14 -1.52 2.81 -16.74
N ALA A 15 -2.04 2.71 -17.97
CA ALA A 15 -1.76 1.56 -18.82
C ALA A 15 -0.26 1.38 -19.07
N GLU A 16 0.48 2.50 -19.20
CA GLU A 16 1.94 2.47 -19.37
C GLU A 16 2.65 1.87 -18.16
N ASN A 17 2.24 2.28 -16.95
CA ASN A 17 2.80 1.74 -15.72
C ASN A 17 2.50 0.24 -15.58
N ILE A 18 1.28 -0.17 -15.87
CA ILE A 18 0.89 -1.58 -15.84
C ILE A 18 1.73 -2.40 -16.82
N THR A 19 1.95 -1.88 -18.02
CA THR A 19 2.79 -2.54 -19.02
C THR A 19 4.22 -2.71 -18.54
N LYS A 20 4.81 -1.66 -17.94
CA LYS A 20 6.17 -1.73 -17.37
C LYS A 20 6.25 -2.79 -16.29
N MET A 21 5.30 -2.81 -15.37
CA MET A 21 5.29 -3.76 -14.26
C MET A 21 5.17 -5.21 -14.75
N LYS A 22 4.32 -5.44 -15.74
CA LYS A 22 4.18 -6.78 -16.33
C LYS A 22 5.46 -7.28 -16.98
N LYS A 23 6.28 -6.37 -17.50
CA LYS A 23 7.58 -6.69 -18.12
C LYS A 23 8.72 -6.80 -17.09
N GLY A 24 8.44 -6.59 -15.81
CA GLY A 24 9.45 -6.61 -14.76
C GLY A 24 10.28 -5.34 -14.70
N ILE A 25 9.82 -4.23 -15.29
CA ILE A 25 10.52 -2.95 -15.29
C ILE A 25 10.07 -2.13 -14.08
N PRO A 26 10.99 -1.76 -13.15
CA PRO A 26 10.63 -0.93 -12.00
C PRO A 26 10.15 0.46 -12.44
N LEU A 27 9.16 0.98 -11.72
CA LEU A 27 8.67 2.33 -11.96
C LEU A 27 9.62 3.36 -11.35
N SER A 28 9.83 4.47 -12.07
CA SER A 28 10.57 5.62 -11.56
C SER A 28 9.68 6.49 -10.66
N ASP A 29 10.29 7.46 -9.96
CA ASP A 29 9.53 8.45 -9.20
C ASP A 29 8.58 9.23 -10.11
N SER A 30 9.05 9.55 -11.31
CA SER A 30 8.25 10.25 -12.31
C SER A 30 7.02 9.44 -12.73
N ASP A 31 7.20 8.14 -12.95
CA ASP A 31 6.09 7.24 -13.28
C ASP A 31 5.04 7.20 -12.17
N ARG A 32 5.49 7.26 -10.92
CA ARG A 32 4.62 7.17 -9.74
C ARG A 32 3.93 8.49 -9.39
N PHE A 33 4.51 9.61 -9.76
CA PHE A 33 3.98 10.92 -9.37
C PHE A 33 2.53 11.11 -9.77
N GLU A 34 2.21 10.82 -11.02
CA GLU A 34 0.84 10.94 -11.53
C GLU A 34 -0.12 9.99 -10.81
N TRP A 35 0.32 8.76 -10.60
CA TRP A 35 -0.44 7.76 -9.87
C TRP A 35 -0.75 8.20 -8.43
N LEU A 36 0.26 8.70 -7.72
CA LEU A 36 0.11 9.18 -6.35
C LEU A 36 -0.80 10.39 -6.27
N THR A 37 -0.70 11.31 -7.22
CA THR A 37 -1.55 12.49 -7.31
C THR A 37 -3.00 12.09 -7.55
N ASN A 38 -3.23 11.14 -8.42
CA ASN A 38 -4.55 10.60 -8.69
C ASN A 38 -5.14 9.94 -7.43
N LEU A 39 -4.35 9.13 -6.73
CA LEU A 39 -4.77 8.51 -5.46
C LEU A 39 -5.08 9.56 -4.40
N ASN A 40 -4.28 10.61 -4.31
CA ASN A 40 -4.55 11.71 -3.37
C ASN A 40 -5.92 12.34 -3.61
N GLN A 41 -6.27 12.57 -4.87
CA GLN A 41 -7.59 13.10 -5.23
C GLN A 41 -8.71 12.13 -4.86
N LYS A 42 -8.49 10.83 -5.08
CA LYS A 42 -9.47 9.80 -4.70
C LYS A 42 -9.64 9.72 -3.18
N ILE A 43 -8.56 9.83 -2.43
CA ILE A 43 -8.63 9.85 -0.96
C ILE A 43 -9.50 11.01 -0.49
N SER A 44 -9.37 12.19 -1.09
CA SER A 44 -10.19 13.35 -0.75
C SER A 44 -11.68 13.06 -0.97
N ILE A 45 -12.01 12.40 -2.08
CA ILE A 45 -13.39 12.02 -2.40
C ILE A 45 -13.91 10.99 -1.40
N TRP A 46 -13.14 9.97 -1.12
CA TRP A 46 -13.55 8.90 -0.20
C TRP A 46 -13.75 9.42 1.22
N ASN A 47 -12.88 10.32 1.68
CA ASN A 47 -13.01 10.91 3.01
C ASN A 47 -14.32 11.72 3.16
N LYS A 48 -14.79 12.30 2.09
CA LYS A 48 -16.09 13.03 2.11
C LYS A 48 -17.28 12.09 2.14
N GLN A 49 -17.11 10.88 1.64
CA GLN A 49 -18.17 9.87 1.57
C GLN A 49 -18.24 9.01 2.84
N GLY A 50 -17.25 9.09 3.69
CA GLY A 50 -17.11 8.27 4.88
C GLY A 50 -15.68 7.79 5.03
N ASN A 51 -15.50 6.63 5.65
CA ASN A 51 -14.18 6.04 5.83
C ASN A 51 -13.86 5.05 4.72
N ALA A 52 -12.59 4.95 4.37
CA ALA A 52 -12.13 4.06 3.32
C ALA A 52 -10.81 3.39 3.71
N ILE A 53 -10.52 2.26 3.10
CA ILE A 53 -9.26 1.52 3.24
C ILE A 53 -8.60 1.50 1.87
N LEU A 54 -7.34 1.90 1.82
CA LEU A 54 -6.54 1.84 0.59
C LEU A 54 -5.34 0.94 0.81
N ALA A 55 -5.22 -0.11 0.00
CA ALA A 55 -4.02 -0.93 -0.07
C ALA A 55 -3.07 -0.30 -1.09
N CYS A 56 -1.88 0.08 -0.65
CA CYS A 56 -0.93 0.80 -1.49
C CYS A 56 0.50 0.49 -1.06
N SER A 57 1.41 0.39 -2.01
CA SER A 57 2.82 0.14 -1.70
C SER A 57 3.47 1.29 -0.91
N ALA A 58 3.15 2.55 -1.25
CA ALA A 58 3.58 3.75 -0.50
C ALA A 58 5.02 3.65 0.04
N LEU A 59 5.96 3.26 -0.81
CA LEU A 59 7.30 2.80 -0.42
C LEU A 59 8.18 3.89 0.20
N LYS A 60 8.11 5.11 -0.31
CA LYS A 60 8.95 6.22 0.15
C LYS A 60 8.16 7.20 1.00
N LYS A 61 8.84 7.84 1.94
CA LYS A 61 8.26 8.92 2.75
C LYS A 61 7.62 10.00 1.88
N ASN A 62 8.30 10.37 0.79
CA ASN A 62 7.80 11.39 -0.13
C ASN A 62 6.49 10.95 -0.80
N TYR A 63 6.37 9.67 -1.16
CA TYR A 63 5.13 9.13 -1.73
C TYR A 63 3.99 9.25 -0.73
N ARG A 64 4.26 8.93 0.53
CA ARG A 64 3.24 9.04 1.60
C ARG A 64 2.81 10.47 1.83
N LYS A 65 3.75 11.43 1.71
CA LYS A 65 3.41 12.86 1.80
C LYS A 65 2.45 13.29 0.69
N ILE A 66 2.70 12.82 -0.54
CA ILE A 66 1.83 13.13 -1.67
C ILE A 66 0.43 12.58 -1.43
N LEU A 67 0.34 11.31 -1.00
CA LEU A 67 -0.94 10.67 -0.73
C LEU A 67 -1.75 11.40 0.33
N ALA A 68 -1.10 11.84 1.39
CA ALA A 68 -1.77 12.41 2.55
C ALA A 68 -2.02 13.92 2.45
N GLN A 69 -1.47 14.60 1.44
CA GLN A 69 -1.57 16.06 1.35
C GLN A 69 -3.01 16.54 1.37
N GLY A 70 -3.35 17.36 2.37
CA GLY A 70 -4.70 17.90 2.53
C GLY A 70 -5.72 16.92 3.07
N ASN A 71 -5.31 15.73 3.49
CA ASN A 71 -6.21 14.68 3.97
C ASN A 71 -5.76 14.12 5.31
N GLN A 72 -6.73 13.62 6.06
CA GLN A 72 -6.48 12.82 7.26
C GLN A 72 -6.26 11.36 6.85
N VAL A 73 -5.06 10.82 7.12
CA VAL A 73 -4.69 9.46 6.74
C VAL A 73 -3.99 8.79 7.92
N THR A 74 -4.46 7.59 8.27
CA THR A 74 -3.77 6.72 9.23
C THR A 74 -3.04 5.65 8.44
N TYR A 75 -1.72 5.56 8.64
CA TYR A 75 -0.90 4.56 7.97
C TYR A 75 -0.80 3.30 8.80
N ILE A 76 -0.98 2.17 8.14
CA ILE A 76 -0.77 0.85 8.73
C ILE A 76 0.33 0.18 7.91
N PHE A 77 1.47 -0.05 8.54
CA PHE A 77 2.61 -0.68 7.90
C PHE A 77 2.64 -2.17 8.25
N LEU A 78 2.51 -3.01 7.22
CA LEU A 78 2.58 -4.46 7.38
C LEU A 78 4.04 -4.89 7.23
N MET A 79 4.67 -5.24 8.35
CA MET A 79 6.09 -5.58 8.40
C MET A 79 6.29 -7.06 8.10
N GLY A 80 7.21 -7.36 7.19
CA GLY A 80 7.57 -8.73 6.88
C GLY A 80 8.97 -8.83 6.31
N GLU A 81 9.67 -9.91 6.64
CA GLU A 81 10.96 -10.19 6.04
C GLU A 81 10.77 -10.59 4.58
N LYS A 82 11.75 -10.25 3.75
CA LYS A 82 11.73 -10.55 2.32
C LYS A 82 11.50 -12.04 2.05
N THR A 83 12.13 -12.92 2.83
CA THR A 83 11.97 -14.36 2.67
C THR A 83 10.52 -14.82 2.85
N LEU A 84 9.83 -14.27 3.84
CA LEU A 84 8.43 -14.58 4.10
C LEU A 84 7.53 -14.06 2.98
N ILE A 85 7.77 -12.85 2.52
CA ILE A 85 7.00 -12.23 1.45
C ILE A 85 7.22 -12.99 0.14
N ASN A 86 8.46 -13.38 -0.18
CA ASN A 86 8.77 -14.21 -1.34
C ASN A 86 8.00 -15.53 -1.32
N LYS A 87 7.86 -16.12 -0.13
CA LYS A 87 7.14 -17.37 0.06
C LYS A 87 5.65 -17.24 -0.21
N ARG A 88 5.06 -16.11 0.20
CA ARG A 88 3.62 -15.85 0.07
C ARG A 88 3.22 -15.27 -1.28
N PHE A 89 4.15 -14.60 -1.95
CA PHE A 89 3.89 -13.84 -3.16
C PHE A 89 3.31 -14.68 -4.31
N PRO A 90 3.88 -15.85 -4.64
CA PRO A 90 3.36 -16.65 -5.76
C PRO A 90 1.93 -17.18 -5.54
N LYS A 91 1.45 -17.17 -4.30
CA LYS A 91 0.10 -17.64 -3.95
C LYS A 91 -0.98 -16.57 -4.17
N ARG A 92 -0.59 -15.34 -4.48
CA ARG A 92 -1.53 -14.24 -4.70
C ARG A 92 -2.05 -14.31 -6.13
N LYS A 93 -3.33 -14.57 -6.26
CA LYS A 93 -4.00 -14.68 -7.56
C LYS A 93 -4.54 -13.32 -8.00
N GLY A 94 -4.61 -13.11 -9.31
CA GLY A 94 -5.19 -11.90 -9.88
C GLY A 94 -4.28 -10.68 -9.88
N HIS A 95 -3.03 -10.82 -9.43
CA HIS A 95 -2.06 -9.74 -9.44
C HIS A 95 -1.16 -9.83 -10.65
N PHE A 96 -0.96 -8.70 -11.32
CA PHE A 96 -0.10 -8.61 -12.51
C PHE A 96 1.36 -8.35 -12.16
N PHE A 97 1.73 -8.37 -10.90
CA PHE A 97 3.03 -7.93 -10.38
C PHE A 97 4.04 -9.07 -10.43
N PRO A 98 5.07 -9.01 -11.32
CA PRO A 98 6.10 -10.05 -11.39
C PRO A 98 6.95 -10.08 -10.12
N ILE A 99 7.40 -11.28 -9.74
CA ILE A 99 8.23 -11.46 -8.55
C ILE A 99 9.57 -10.73 -8.67
N GLU A 100 10.06 -10.51 -9.88
CA GLU A 100 11.31 -9.78 -10.15
C GLU A 100 11.26 -8.35 -9.62
N LEU A 101 10.07 -7.75 -9.55
CA LEU A 101 9.91 -6.40 -9.04
C LEU A 101 9.97 -6.33 -7.52
N LEU A 102 9.82 -7.45 -6.84
CA LEU A 102 9.78 -7.47 -5.37
C LEU A 102 11.09 -6.94 -4.77
N GLN A 103 12.23 -7.37 -5.33
CA GLN A 103 13.53 -6.88 -4.87
C GLN A 103 13.67 -5.37 -5.04
N SER A 104 13.23 -4.84 -6.18
CA SER A 104 13.32 -3.41 -6.43
C SER A 104 12.48 -2.62 -5.44
N GLN A 105 11.35 -3.15 -5.00
CA GLN A 105 10.52 -2.50 -3.98
C GLN A 105 11.19 -2.50 -2.61
N PHE A 106 11.83 -3.60 -2.21
CA PHE A 106 12.60 -3.61 -0.97
C PHE A 106 13.77 -2.64 -1.01
N ASP A 107 14.42 -2.49 -2.17
CA ASP A 107 15.57 -1.60 -2.32
C ASP A 107 15.22 -0.13 -2.07
N ILE A 108 14.02 0.29 -2.44
CA ILE A 108 13.60 1.69 -2.29
C ILE A 108 12.70 1.94 -1.08
N LEU A 109 12.30 0.90 -0.38
CA LEU A 109 11.42 1.03 0.79
C LEU A 109 12.07 1.87 1.88
N GLU A 110 11.38 2.92 2.30
CA GLU A 110 11.71 3.70 3.48
C GLU A 110 10.71 3.34 4.58
N VAL A 111 11.18 2.63 5.59
CA VAL A 111 10.30 2.16 6.67
C VAL A 111 9.71 3.36 7.41
N PRO A 112 8.37 3.44 7.57
CA PRO A 112 7.75 4.54 8.29
C PRO A 112 8.20 4.58 9.75
N THR A 113 8.36 5.79 10.29
CA THR A 113 8.69 6.01 11.69
C THR A 113 7.46 6.29 12.55
N CYS A 114 6.31 6.45 11.93
CA CYS A 114 5.03 6.72 12.61
C CYS A 114 3.95 5.81 12.05
N GLY A 115 2.75 5.90 12.64
CA GLY A 115 1.63 5.06 12.23
C GLY A 115 1.59 3.74 13.00
N ILE A 116 0.77 2.83 12.53
CA ILE A 116 0.55 1.53 13.14
C ILE A 116 1.43 0.50 12.43
N HIS A 117 2.22 -0.24 13.19
CA HIS A 117 3.10 -1.29 12.64
C HIS A 117 2.60 -2.65 13.10
N VAL A 118 2.37 -3.57 12.16
CA VAL A 118 1.88 -4.92 12.44
C VAL A 118 2.74 -5.93 11.67
N SER A 119 3.16 -7.00 12.37
CA SER A 119 3.93 -8.08 11.73
C SER A 119 3.02 -9.01 10.94
N ILE A 120 3.44 -9.37 9.72
CA ILE A 120 2.69 -10.32 8.88
C ILE A 120 3.02 -11.77 9.19
N LYS A 121 3.83 -12.05 10.22
CA LYS A 121 4.15 -13.42 10.64
C LYS A 121 2.93 -14.20 11.11
N ASN A 122 1.91 -13.49 11.59
CA ASN A 122 0.70 -14.08 12.11
C ASN A 122 -0.31 -14.38 10.99
N SER A 123 -1.41 -15.05 11.35
CA SER A 123 -2.51 -15.29 10.43
C SER A 123 -3.19 -13.98 10.04
N VAL A 124 -3.92 -14.00 8.92
CA VAL A 124 -4.70 -12.83 8.48
C VAL A 124 -5.67 -12.38 9.57
N GLU A 125 -6.30 -13.32 10.25
CA GLU A 125 -7.23 -13.01 11.34
C GLU A 125 -6.54 -12.28 12.49
N ASN A 126 -5.38 -12.78 12.94
CA ASN A 126 -4.61 -12.14 14.01
C ASN A 126 -4.12 -10.75 13.60
N ILE A 127 -3.65 -10.61 12.36
CA ILE A 127 -3.22 -9.31 11.82
C ILE A 127 -4.38 -8.32 11.87
N THR A 128 -5.55 -8.75 11.41
CA THR A 128 -6.75 -7.92 11.40
C THR A 128 -7.14 -7.49 12.82
N ASP A 129 -7.13 -8.40 13.77
CA ASP A 129 -7.48 -8.11 15.17
C ASP A 129 -6.49 -7.11 15.78
N GLN A 130 -5.20 -7.25 15.51
CA GLN A 130 -4.18 -6.31 15.98
C GLN A 130 -4.40 -4.91 15.40
N ILE A 131 -4.74 -4.83 14.12
CA ILE A 131 -5.04 -3.55 13.48
C ILE A 131 -6.25 -2.88 14.12
N LEU A 132 -7.33 -3.63 14.31
CA LEU A 132 -8.55 -3.11 14.93
C LEU A 132 -8.30 -2.58 16.34
N GLU A 133 -7.56 -3.32 17.15
CA GLU A 133 -7.19 -2.90 18.50
C GLU A 133 -6.35 -1.63 18.47
N ALA A 134 -5.35 -1.58 17.58
CA ALA A 134 -4.49 -0.41 17.45
C ALA A 134 -5.28 0.83 17.00
N LEU A 135 -6.26 0.68 16.12
CA LEU A 135 -7.09 1.79 15.66
C LEU A 135 -7.93 2.39 16.78
N ILE A 136 -8.44 1.56 17.68
CA ILE A 136 -9.20 2.03 18.84
C ILE A 136 -8.31 2.91 19.74
N ASN A 137 -7.06 2.53 19.93
CA ASN A 137 -6.12 3.21 20.82
C ASN A 137 -5.36 4.35 20.15
N TYR A 138 -5.41 4.47 18.84
CA TYR A 138 -4.60 5.41 18.07
C TYR A 138 -5.16 6.84 18.06
N SER A 139 -6.46 6.99 18.16
CA SER A 139 -7.12 8.30 18.07
C SER A 139 -6.85 9.20 19.29
#